data_e614ac367fcf150cf723e27e31936b5a
#
_entry.id   e614ac367fcf150cf723e27e31936b5a
#
_cell.length_a   1.000
_cell.length_b   1.000
_cell.length_c   1.000
_cell.angle_alpha   90.00
_cell.angle_beta   90.00
_cell.angle_gamma   90.00
#
_symmetry.space_group_name_H-M   'P 1'
#
loop_
_entity.id
_entity.type
_entity.pdbx_description
1 polymer ?
#
loop_
_entity_poly.entity_id
_entity_poly.type
_entity_poly.pdbx_seq_one_letter_code
_entity_poly.pdbx_strand_id
1 'polypeptide(L)'
;LFWLPAYLKAQYGIVDKAVMLPLFVLYSMTMIGSIGGGWFPMYFINKGHKVYDARMKAMLIIALFPLVILAAQPLGGVSYWMPVLLIGIGASAHQAWSANIFTTVPDMFPKKAVASVVGIGGMAGGLGGVVVSKIGGALFDHYKKLGHIETGYTIMFSLCAVAYLLAWIVMKTLVPKYRPVDL
;
A
#
# COMPACT_ATOMS: atom_id res chain seq x y z
N LEU A 1 -3.13 3.30 6.61
CA LEU A 1 -3.23 4.76 6.72
C LEU A 1 -4.32 5.17 7.72
N PHE A 2 -5.58 4.82 7.50
CA PHE A 2 -6.74 5.26 8.31
C PHE A 2 -6.68 4.84 9.77
N TRP A 3 -6.02 3.74 10.09
CA TRP A 3 -5.98 3.15 11.42
C TRP A 3 -4.82 3.66 12.31
N LEU A 4 -3.90 4.47 11.77
CA LEU A 4 -2.76 4.95 12.55
C LEU A 4 -3.18 5.75 13.80
N PRO A 5 -4.13 6.71 13.75
CA PRO A 5 -4.59 7.41 14.96
C PRO A 5 -5.17 6.47 16.01
N ALA A 6 -6.01 5.51 15.59
CA ALA A 6 -6.59 4.52 16.48
C ALA A 6 -5.53 3.61 17.11
N TYR A 7 -4.52 3.22 16.34
CA TYR A 7 -3.38 2.45 16.78
C TYR A 7 -2.55 3.21 17.82
N LEU A 8 -2.18 4.46 17.55
CA LEU A 8 -1.40 5.29 18.46
C LEU A 8 -2.14 5.55 19.76
N LYS A 9 -3.46 5.76 19.70
CA LYS A 9 -4.32 5.89 20.89
C LYS A 9 -4.35 4.59 21.69
N ALA A 10 -4.57 3.47 21.03
CA ALA A 10 -4.76 2.17 21.71
C ALA A 10 -3.47 1.65 22.35
N GLN A 11 -2.32 1.84 21.69
CA GLN A 11 -1.03 1.28 22.13
C GLN A 11 -0.20 2.23 22.99
N TYR A 12 -0.32 3.55 22.77
CA TYR A 12 0.56 4.55 23.40
C TYR A 12 -0.20 5.67 24.10
N GLY A 13 -1.54 5.66 24.09
CA GLY A 13 -2.35 6.73 24.68
C GLY A 13 -2.20 8.09 24.00
N ILE A 14 -1.62 8.13 22.77
CA ILE A 14 -1.39 9.36 22.03
C ILE A 14 -2.70 9.81 21.38
N VAL A 15 -3.17 11.00 21.79
CA VAL A 15 -4.45 11.58 21.34
C VAL A 15 -4.30 13.06 21.00
N ASP A 16 -5.34 13.65 20.45
CA ASP A 16 -5.49 15.07 20.18
C ASP A 16 -4.34 15.63 19.33
N LYS A 17 -3.76 16.76 19.76
CA LYS A 17 -2.67 17.43 19.04
C LYS A 17 -1.41 16.60 18.90
N ALA A 18 -1.17 15.64 19.81
CA ALA A 18 0.02 14.79 19.78
C ALA A 18 0.03 13.82 18.57
N VAL A 19 -1.13 13.51 17.99
CA VAL A 19 -1.23 12.67 16.79
C VAL A 19 -0.85 13.43 15.50
N MET A 20 -0.87 14.77 15.54
CA MET A 20 -0.67 15.57 14.33
C MET A 20 0.70 15.36 13.68
N LEU A 21 1.77 15.35 14.48
CA LEU A 21 3.12 15.18 13.96
C LEU A 21 3.36 13.79 13.36
N PRO A 22 2.98 12.67 14.01
CA PRO A 22 3.00 11.35 13.39
C PRO A 22 2.24 11.27 12.07
N LEU A 23 1.05 11.88 11.98
CA LEU A 23 0.27 11.91 10.74
C LEU A 23 0.96 12.76 9.66
N PHE A 24 1.49 13.92 10.02
CA PHE A 24 2.24 14.75 9.08
C PHE A 24 3.43 13.99 8.48
N VAL A 25 4.22 13.30 9.31
CA VAL A 25 5.34 12.47 8.86
C VAL A 25 4.84 11.35 7.94
N LEU A 26 3.79 10.63 8.34
CA LEU A 26 3.21 9.56 7.52
C LEU A 26 2.79 10.06 6.13
N TYR A 27 2.02 11.15 6.06
CA TYR A 27 1.53 11.68 4.79
C TYR A 27 2.66 12.29 3.94
N SER A 28 3.67 12.90 4.55
CA SER A 28 4.87 13.35 3.84
C SER A 28 5.62 12.18 3.20
N MET A 29 5.77 11.07 3.92
CA MET A 29 6.37 9.84 3.39
C MET A 29 5.55 9.27 2.22
N THR A 30 4.21 9.26 2.31
CA THR A 30 3.36 8.77 1.21
C THR A 30 3.47 9.65 -0.04
N MET A 31 3.59 10.95 0.11
CA MET A 31 3.81 11.88 -1.01
C MET A 31 5.14 11.57 -1.71
N ILE A 32 6.22 11.40 -0.96
CA ILE A 32 7.53 10.99 -1.50
C ILE A 32 7.41 9.64 -2.21
N GLY A 33 6.70 8.69 -1.61
CA GLY A 33 6.43 7.38 -2.20
C GLY A 33 5.70 7.45 -3.53
N SER A 34 4.70 8.32 -3.65
CA SER A 34 3.95 8.52 -4.90
C SER A 34 4.83 9.05 -6.03
N ILE A 35 5.62 10.09 -5.74
CA ILE A 35 6.54 10.71 -6.72
C ILE A 35 7.64 9.70 -7.11
N GLY A 36 8.32 9.12 -6.12
CA GLY A 36 9.40 8.15 -6.34
C GLY A 36 8.92 6.89 -7.07
N GLY A 37 7.71 6.41 -6.72
CA GLY A 37 7.10 5.25 -7.36
C GLY A 37 6.79 5.47 -8.83
N GLY A 38 6.35 6.67 -9.22
CA GLY A 38 6.14 7.04 -10.62
C GLY A 38 7.46 7.10 -11.40
N TRP A 39 8.53 7.58 -10.76
CA TRP A 39 9.86 7.68 -11.39
C TRP A 39 10.58 6.33 -11.46
N PHE A 40 10.38 5.44 -10.52
CA PHE A 40 11.18 4.22 -10.36
C PHE A 40 11.19 3.28 -11.58
N PRO A 41 10.08 3.03 -12.32
CA PRO A 41 10.14 2.24 -13.55
C PRO A 41 11.00 2.87 -14.65
N MET A 42 11.08 4.21 -14.68
CA MET A 42 11.89 4.93 -15.68
C MET A 42 13.37 4.58 -15.56
N TYR A 43 13.85 4.29 -14.36
CA TYR A 43 15.22 3.82 -14.14
C TYR A 43 15.51 2.53 -14.94
N PHE A 44 14.57 1.58 -14.97
CA PHE A 44 14.72 0.33 -15.73
C PHE A 44 14.54 0.57 -17.24
N ILE A 45 13.59 1.44 -17.62
CA ILE A 45 13.37 1.79 -19.04
C ILE A 45 14.63 2.43 -19.62
N ASN A 46 15.25 3.36 -18.92
CA ASN A 46 16.48 4.02 -19.32
C ASN A 46 17.68 3.05 -19.42
N LYS A 47 17.61 1.90 -18.74
CA LYS A 47 18.56 0.79 -18.88
C LYS A 47 18.24 -0.19 -20.02
N GLY A 48 17.27 0.14 -20.88
CA GLY A 48 16.92 -0.67 -22.06
C GLY A 48 15.89 -1.78 -21.81
N HIS A 49 15.24 -1.82 -20.61
CA HIS A 49 14.15 -2.77 -20.41
C HIS A 49 12.89 -2.32 -21.15
N LYS A 50 12.12 -3.28 -21.66
CA LYS A 50 10.78 -3.01 -22.21
C LYS A 50 9.87 -2.42 -21.13
N VAL A 51 8.99 -1.50 -21.51
CA VAL A 51 8.12 -0.75 -20.56
C VAL A 51 7.38 -1.68 -19.59
N TYR A 52 6.72 -2.72 -20.09
CA TYR A 52 6.01 -3.68 -19.25
C TYR A 52 6.95 -4.38 -18.26
N ASP A 53 8.10 -4.89 -18.70
CA ASP A 53 9.04 -5.59 -17.82
C ASP A 53 9.65 -4.66 -16.78
N ALA A 54 9.92 -3.41 -17.15
CA ALA A 54 10.40 -2.37 -16.26
C ALA A 54 9.37 -2.08 -15.15
N ARG A 55 8.08 -1.92 -15.50
CA ARG A 55 7.00 -1.71 -14.53
C ARG A 55 6.83 -2.91 -13.62
N MET A 56 6.80 -4.13 -14.17
CA MET A 56 6.64 -5.35 -13.37
C MET A 56 7.79 -5.56 -12.38
N LYS A 57 9.05 -5.25 -12.79
CA LYS A 57 10.21 -5.28 -11.89
C LYS A 57 10.10 -4.23 -10.79
N ALA A 58 9.77 -2.99 -11.15
CA ALA A 58 9.59 -1.92 -10.18
C ALA A 58 8.50 -2.25 -9.16
N MET A 59 7.35 -2.73 -9.63
CA MET A 59 6.23 -3.11 -8.76
C MET A 59 6.57 -4.28 -7.84
N LEU A 60 7.36 -5.27 -8.30
CA LEU A 60 7.85 -6.34 -7.43
C LEU A 60 8.72 -5.79 -6.30
N ILE A 61 9.68 -4.93 -6.63
CA ILE A 61 10.55 -4.32 -5.62
C ILE A 61 9.73 -3.48 -4.64
N ILE A 62 8.78 -2.66 -5.14
CA ILE A 62 7.88 -1.89 -4.29
C ILE A 62 7.05 -2.79 -3.38
N ALA A 63 6.60 -3.95 -3.87
CA ALA A 63 5.81 -4.91 -3.09
C ALA A 63 6.57 -5.54 -1.90
N LEU A 64 7.90 -5.46 -1.88
CA LEU A 64 8.71 -5.93 -0.75
C LEU A 64 8.76 -4.95 0.42
N PHE A 65 8.58 -3.65 0.17
CA PHE A 65 8.68 -2.63 1.22
C PHE A 65 7.62 -2.78 2.32
N PRO A 66 6.35 -3.13 2.05
CA PRO A 66 5.36 -3.33 3.11
C PRO A 66 5.72 -4.44 4.11
N LEU A 67 6.62 -5.37 3.76
CA LEU A 67 7.07 -6.42 4.70
C LEU A 67 7.69 -5.84 5.98
N VAL A 68 8.27 -4.64 5.93
CA VAL A 68 8.84 -3.99 7.11
C VAL A 68 7.80 -3.70 8.19
N ILE A 69 6.50 -3.63 7.81
CA ILE A 69 5.40 -3.40 8.76
C ILE A 69 5.29 -4.56 9.79
N LEU A 70 5.75 -5.76 9.44
CA LEU A 70 5.80 -6.89 10.38
C LEU A 70 6.61 -6.59 11.63
N ALA A 71 7.62 -5.71 11.51
CA ALA A 71 8.44 -5.26 12.62
C ALA A 71 7.80 -4.12 13.45
N ALA A 72 6.64 -3.58 13.04
CA ALA A 72 6.03 -2.42 13.71
C ALA A 72 5.64 -2.72 15.16
N GLN A 73 5.00 -3.86 15.41
CA GLN A 73 4.62 -4.25 16.78
C GLN A 73 5.84 -4.60 17.65
N PRO A 74 6.77 -5.48 17.24
CA PRO A 74 7.95 -5.80 18.05
C PRO A 74 8.80 -4.56 18.40
N LEU A 75 9.00 -3.66 17.45
CA LEU A 75 9.81 -2.45 17.65
C LEU A 75 9.04 -1.31 18.34
N GLY A 76 7.74 -1.43 18.44
CA GLY A 76 6.88 -0.45 19.11
C GLY A 76 7.16 -0.30 20.62
N GLY A 77 7.73 -1.33 21.25
CA GLY A 77 8.20 -1.26 22.63
C GLY A 77 9.39 -0.34 22.87
N VAL A 78 10.19 -0.05 21.82
CA VAL A 78 11.33 0.86 21.89
C VAL A 78 10.88 2.32 21.83
N SER A 79 10.03 2.65 20.87
CA SER A 79 9.48 3.98 20.66
C SER A 79 8.27 3.92 19.75
N TYR A 80 7.25 4.74 20.01
CA TYR A 80 6.08 4.87 19.12
C TYR A 80 6.44 5.39 17.71
N TRP A 81 7.59 6.01 17.54
CA TRP A 81 8.09 6.43 16.24
C TRP A 81 8.49 5.27 15.33
N MET A 82 8.89 4.13 15.90
CA MET A 82 9.25 2.95 15.10
C MET A 82 8.06 2.47 14.26
N PRO A 83 6.89 2.15 14.84
CA PRO A 83 5.73 1.79 14.02
C PRO A 83 5.27 2.91 13.10
N VAL A 84 5.36 4.19 13.48
CA VAL A 84 5.00 5.31 12.60
C VAL A 84 5.85 5.31 11.33
N LEU A 85 7.16 5.16 11.46
CA LEU A 85 8.08 5.11 10.31
C LEU A 85 7.90 3.85 9.46
N LEU A 86 7.75 2.69 10.09
CA LEU A 86 7.57 1.42 9.38
C LEU A 86 6.22 1.37 8.62
N ILE A 87 5.15 1.86 9.25
CA ILE A 87 3.85 2.04 8.58
C ILE A 87 3.96 3.09 7.47
N GLY A 88 4.73 4.16 7.69
CA GLY A 88 5.02 5.19 6.69
C GLY A 88 5.72 4.64 5.45
N ILE A 89 6.70 3.75 5.62
CA ILE A 89 7.37 3.04 4.49
C ILE A 89 6.35 2.19 3.72
N GLY A 90 5.54 1.40 4.41
CA GLY A 90 4.52 0.60 3.75
C GLY A 90 3.44 1.44 3.05
N ALA A 91 3.06 2.55 3.65
CA ALA A 91 2.12 3.50 3.06
C ALA A 91 2.72 4.22 1.84
N SER A 92 4.02 4.51 1.85
CA SER A 92 4.75 5.04 0.69
C SER A 92 4.77 4.03 -0.46
N ALA A 93 5.00 2.76 -0.13
CA ALA A 93 4.95 1.67 -1.11
C ALA A 93 3.54 1.50 -1.70
N HIS A 94 2.48 1.65 -0.88
CA HIS A 94 1.10 1.67 -1.36
C HIS A 94 0.87 2.76 -2.42
N GLN A 95 1.32 3.98 -2.16
CA GLN A 95 1.17 5.09 -3.11
C GLN A 95 2.01 4.90 -4.37
N ALA A 96 3.24 4.39 -4.22
CA ALA A 96 4.10 4.02 -5.34
C ALA A 96 3.47 2.94 -6.23
N TRP A 97 2.86 1.92 -5.62
CA TRP A 97 2.13 0.86 -6.31
C TRP A 97 0.93 1.40 -7.08
N SER A 98 0.10 2.23 -6.43
CA SER A 98 -1.08 2.86 -7.02
C SER A 98 -0.72 3.69 -8.26
N ALA A 99 0.33 4.53 -8.17
CA ALA A 99 0.83 5.30 -9.30
C ALA A 99 1.22 4.42 -10.49
N ASN A 100 1.85 3.26 -10.23
CA ASN A 100 2.27 2.33 -11.28
C ASN A 100 1.10 1.59 -11.92
N ILE A 101 0.10 1.14 -11.16
CA ILE A 101 -1.10 0.49 -11.72
C ILE A 101 -1.81 1.44 -12.69
N PHE A 102 -2.07 2.67 -12.28
CA PHE A 102 -2.78 3.63 -13.14
C PHE A 102 -1.97 4.02 -14.39
N THR A 103 -0.65 4.10 -14.30
CA THR A 103 0.18 4.39 -15.46
C THR A 103 0.40 3.18 -16.38
N THR A 104 0.12 1.96 -15.94
CA THR A 104 0.16 0.77 -16.79
C THR A 104 -1.03 0.73 -17.77
N VAL A 105 -2.17 1.33 -17.43
CA VAL A 105 -3.37 1.33 -18.27
C VAL A 105 -3.12 2.00 -19.64
N PRO A 106 -2.59 3.25 -19.74
CA PRO A 106 -2.33 3.87 -21.03
C PRO A 106 -1.21 3.19 -21.82
N ASP A 107 -0.39 2.36 -21.20
CA ASP A 107 0.60 1.57 -21.91
C ASP A 107 -0.03 0.39 -22.67
N MET A 108 -1.18 -0.12 -22.21
CA MET A 108 -1.80 -1.34 -22.73
C MET A 108 -3.09 -1.11 -23.51
N PHE A 109 -3.80 -0.02 -23.21
CA PHE A 109 -5.12 0.26 -23.79
C PHE A 109 -5.09 1.47 -24.73
N PRO A 110 -5.91 1.47 -25.79
CA PRO A 110 -6.04 2.63 -26.68
C PRO A 110 -6.61 3.83 -25.90
N LYS A 111 -6.23 5.05 -26.30
CA LYS A 111 -6.59 6.30 -25.62
C LYS A 111 -8.08 6.42 -25.31
N LYS A 112 -8.97 5.95 -26.21
CA LYS A 112 -10.43 5.98 -26.05
C LYS A 112 -10.95 5.12 -24.88
N ALA A 113 -10.20 4.11 -24.43
CA ALA A 113 -10.59 3.20 -23.37
C ALA A 113 -9.96 3.51 -22.00
N VAL A 114 -8.88 4.30 -21.97
CA VAL A 114 -8.09 4.57 -20.75
C VAL A 114 -8.95 5.06 -19.60
N ALA A 115 -9.82 6.05 -19.83
CA ALA A 115 -10.67 6.63 -18.79
C ALA A 115 -11.63 5.59 -18.17
N SER A 116 -12.24 4.75 -19.01
CA SER A 116 -13.17 3.70 -18.57
C SER A 116 -12.45 2.63 -17.75
N VAL A 117 -11.28 2.17 -18.21
CA VAL A 117 -10.49 1.14 -17.50
C VAL A 117 -10.00 1.67 -16.15
N VAL A 118 -9.48 2.91 -16.11
CA VAL A 118 -9.07 3.56 -14.86
C VAL A 118 -10.27 3.74 -13.91
N GLY A 119 -11.43 4.12 -14.44
CA GLY A 119 -12.66 4.27 -13.64
C GLY A 119 -13.13 2.96 -13.02
N ILE A 120 -13.14 1.86 -13.78
CA ILE A 120 -13.50 0.51 -13.29
C ILE A 120 -12.48 0.07 -12.22
N GLY A 121 -11.18 0.26 -12.48
CA GLY A 121 -10.12 -0.05 -11.51
C GLY A 121 -10.26 0.77 -10.23
N GLY A 122 -10.58 2.05 -10.34
CA GLY A 122 -10.83 2.95 -9.20
C GLY A 122 -12.04 2.51 -8.36
N MET A 123 -13.15 2.11 -9.02
CA MET A 123 -14.33 1.56 -8.32
C MET A 123 -13.98 0.27 -7.57
N ALA A 124 -13.28 -0.66 -8.20
CA ALA A 124 -12.85 -1.90 -7.58
C ALA A 124 -11.97 -1.63 -6.34
N GLY A 125 -11.03 -0.68 -6.46
CA GLY A 125 -10.18 -0.23 -5.35
C GLY A 125 -11.01 0.39 -4.20
N GLY A 126 -12.00 1.22 -4.52
CA GLY A 126 -12.92 1.82 -3.53
C GLY A 126 -13.72 0.77 -2.78
N LEU A 127 -14.31 -0.19 -3.49
CA LEU A 127 -15.04 -1.32 -2.89
C LEU A 127 -14.13 -2.18 -2.01
N GLY A 128 -12.91 -2.48 -2.47
CA GLY A 128 -11.90 -3.17 -1.69
C GLY A 128 -11.57 -2.44 -0.39
N GLY A 129 -11.41 -1.11 -0.46
CA GLY A 129 -11.19 -0.25 0.71
C GLY A 129 -12.31 -0.34 1.74
N VAL A 130 -13.58 -0.33 1.31
CA VAL A 130 -14.74 -0.52 2.20
C VAL A 130 -14.70 -1.89 2.88
N VAL A 131 -14.44 -2.97 2.12
CA VAL A 131 -14.38 -4.33 2.65
C VAL A 131 -13.26 -4.46 3.69
N VAL A 132 -12.05 -4.00 3.37
CA VAL A 132 -10.90 -4.04 4.29
C VAL A 132 -11.17 -3.21 5.55
N SER A 133 -11.81 -2.05 5.42
CA SER A 133 -12.17 -1.21 6.58
C SER A 133 -13.16 -1.90 7.50
N LYS A 134 -14.18 -2.58 6.96
CA LYS A 134 -15.16 -3.34 7.75
C LYS A 134 -14.52 -4.54 8.44
N ILE A 135 -13.70 -5.31 7.71
CA ILE A 135 -12.99 -6.47 8.28
C ILE A 135 -12.05 -6.00 9.40
N GLY A 136 -11.29 -4.93 9.16
CA GLY A 136 -10.39 -4.36 10.17
C GLY A 136 -11.12 -3.88 11.42
N GLY A 137 -12.24 -3.18 11.25
CA GLY A 137 -13.09 -2.75 12.38
C GLY A 137 -13.57 -3.94 13.21
N ALA A 138 -14.17 -4.95 12.57
CA ALA A 138 -14.65 -6.16 13.25
C ALA A 138 -13.52 -6.92 13.95
N LEU A 139 -12.34 -7.01 13.33
CA LEU A 139 -11.14 -7.63 13.90
C LEU A 139 -10.70 -6.90 15.17
N PHE A 140 -10.60 -5.57 15.13
CA PHE A 140 -10.19 -4.77 16.28
C PHE A 140 -11.21 -4.83 17.42
N ASP A 141 -12.51 -4.78 17.12
CA ASP A 141 -13.57 -4.90 18.12
C ASP A 141 -13.54 -6.27 18.81
N HIS A 142 -13.32 -7.34 18.04
CA HIS A 142 -13.21 -8.70 18.56
C HIS A 142 -12.04 -8.81 19.55
N TYR A 143 -10.82 -8.45 19.12
CA TYR A 143 -9.64 -8.56 19.98
C TYR A 143 -9.63 -7.56 21.14
N LYS A 144 -10.27 -6.40 20.98
CA LYS A 144 -10.46 -5.45 22.08
C LYS A 144 -11.34 -6.03 23.19
N LYS A 145 -12.43 -6.74 22.84
CA LYS A 145 -13.30 -7.43 23.81
C LYS A 145 -12.56 -8.55 24.55
N LEU A 146 -11.58 -9.19 23.91
CA LEU A 146 -10.74 -10.22 24.52
C LEU A 146 -9.58 -9.65 25.36
N GLY A 147 -9.38 -8.33 25.38
CA GLY A 147 -8.27 -7.69 26.09
C GLY A 147 -6.91 -7.76 25.35
N HIS A 148 -6.89 -8.20 24.09
CA HIS A 148 -5.67 -8.45 23.29
C HIS A 148 -5.68 -7.67 21.98
N ILE A 149 -5.95 -6.36 22.03
CA ILE A 149 -6.07 -5.52 20.82
C ILE A 149 -4.81 -5.51 19.96
N GLU A 150 -3.63 -5.68 20.56
CA GLU A 150 -2.34 -5.80 19.89
C GLU A 150 -2.30 -6.97 18.89
N THR A 151 -2.98 -8.06 19.19
CA THR A 151 -3.13 -9.21 18.27
C THR A 151 -3.91 -8.81 17.04
N GLY A 152 -4.99 -8.03 17.20
CA GLY A 152 -5.76 -7.49 16.08
C GLY A 152 -4.91 -6.63 15.15
N TYR A 153 -4.06 -5.75 15.68
CA TYR A 153 -3.13 -4.95 14.89
C TYR A 153 -2.07 -5.80 14.22
N THR A 154 -1.52 -6.80 14.91
CA THR A 154 -0.52 -7.72 14.32
C THR A 154 -1.08 -8.46 13.11
N ILE A 155 -2.31 -8.98 13.20
CA ILE A 155 -2.98 -9.64 12.09
C ILE A 155 -3.18 -8.67 10.92
N MET A 156 -3.69 -7.46 11.19
CA MET A 156 -3.90 -6.45 10.15
C MET A 156 -2.57 -6.05 9.49
N PHE A 157 -1.51 -5.86 10.24
CA PHE A 157 -0.18 -5.55 9.69
C PHE A 157 0.37 -6.69 8.85
N SER A 158 0.15 -7.94 9.26
CA SER A 158 0.54 -9.12 8.48
C SER A 158 -0.20 -9.19 7.14
N LEU A 159 -1.51 -8.93 7.14
CA LEU A 159 -2.30 -8.86 5.92
C LEU A 159 -1.79 -7.74 4.98
N CYS A 160 -1.55 -6.55 5.51
CA CYS A 160 -1.01 -5.43 4.73
C CYS A 160 0.39 -5.71 4.18
N ALA A 161 1.24 -6.40 4.95
CA ALA A 161 2.60 -6.72 4.58
C ALA A 161 2.67 -7.62 3.34
N VAL A 162 1.79 -8.63 3.24
CA VAL A 162 1.82 -9.61 2.14
C VAL A 162 0.91 -9.25 0.96
N ALA A 163 -0.03 -8.31 1.14
CA ALA A 163 -1.06 -7.99 0.16
C ALA A 163 -0.49 -7.62 -1.22
N TYR A 164 0.60 -6.85 -1.26
CA TYR A 164 1.21 -6.39 -2.51
C TYR A 164 1.97 -7.49 -3.24
N LEU A 165 2.60 -8.42 -2.52
CA LEU A 165 3.21 -9.60 -3.14
C LEU A 165 2.14 -10.50 -3.76
N LEU A 166 1.03 -10.72 -3.06
CA LEU A 166 -0.11 -11.46 -3.61
C LEU A 166 -0.70 -10.75 -4.83
N ALA A 167 -0.90 -9.43 -4.75
CA ALA A 167 -1.40 -8.64 -5.87
C ALA A 167 -0.45 -8.71 -7.07
N TRP A 168 0.87 -8.67 -6.86
CA TRP A 168 1.86 -8.82 -7.92
C TRP A 168 1.80 -10.21 -8.58
N ILE A 169 1.68 -11.28 -7.78
CA ILE A 169 1.55 -12.65 -8.28
C ILE A 169 0.29 -12.76 -9.15
N VAL A 170 -0.86 -12.27 -8.64
CA VAL A 170 -2.12 -12.27 -9.39
C VAL A 170 -1.98 -11.50 -10.70
N MET A 171 -1.42 -10.30 -10.66
CA MET A 171 -1.21 -9.49 -11.85
C MET A 171 -0.29 -10.18 -12.87
N LYS A 172 0.81 -10.79 -12.40
CA LYS A 172 1.77 -11.50 -13.26
C LYS A 172 1.20 -12.79 -13.86
N THR A 173 0.31 -13.48 -13.15
CA THR A 173 -0.37 -14.69 -13.66
C THR A 173 -1.46 -14.35 -14.68
N LEU A 174 -2.23 -13.30 -14.44
CA LEU A 174 -3.29 -12.87 -15.35
C LEU A 174 -2.75 -12.18 -16.61
N VAL A 175 -1.68 -11.42 -16.49
CA VAL A 175 -1.04 -10.69 -17.60
C VAL A 175 0.46 -11.04 -17.65
N PRO A 176 0.82 -12.26 -18.08
CA PRO A 176 2.23 -12.71 -18.06
C PRO A 176 3.12 -11.96 -19.05
N LYS A 177 2.54 -11.44 -20.13
CA LYS A 177 3.25 -10.72 -21.21
C LYS A 177 2.48 -9.49 -21.64
N TYR A 178 3.20 -8.49 -22.11
CA TYR A 178 2.61 -7.32 -22.76
C TYR A 178 1.82 -7.73 -24.01
N ARG A 179 0.55 -7.34 -24.04
CA ARG A 179 -0.31 -7.43 -25.23
C ARG A 179 -1.14 -6.16 -25.29
N PRO A 180 -0.93 -5.30 -26.30
CA PRO A 180 -1.82 -4.16 -26.51
C PRO A 180 -3.24 -4.68 -26.81
N VAL A 181 -4.22 -3.97 -26.28
CA VAL A 181 -5.64 -4.28 -26.52
C VAL A 181 -6.11 -3.42 -27.68
N ASP A 182 -6.53 -4.06 -28.75
CA ASP A 182 -7.16 -3.43 -29.92
C ASP A 182 -8.68 -3.43 -29.70
N LEU A 183 -9.32 -2.23 -29.79
CA LEU A 183 -10.76 -2.00 -29.61
C LEU A 183 -11.32 -1.24 -30.80
#